data_c02751367d7dedece760be6a31197737
#
_entry.id   c02751367d7dedece760be6a31197737
#
_cell.length_a   1.000
_cell.length_b   1.000
_cell.length_c   1.000
_cell.angle_alpha   90.00
_cell.angle_beta   90.00
_cell.angle_gamma   90.00
#
_symmetry.space_group_name_H-M   'P 1'
#
loop_
_entity.id
_entity.type
_entity.pdbx_description
1 polymer ?
#
loop_
_entity_poly.entity_id
_entity_poly.type
_entity_poly.pdbx_seq_one_letter_code
_entity_poly.pdbx_strand_id
1 'polypeptide(L)'
;MRLHVTYAGGTIGMVDSPEGLRPGADLPGWFGSQLEGIELASNITMSTLDPLIDSSEATPEDWQAIIDDINAHADEADAFLVLHGTDTMAYSAAALSYALASMGKPVVLTGSQYPLGVVGSDASANVTGALRAAISRHARGVMLFFGHKLLAGNRATKTSSWAFRGFESPSVSPMARTGAPWRWYGA
;
A
#
# COMPACT_ATOMS: atom_id res chain seq x y z
N MET A 1 11.80 -14.05 3.65
CA MET A 1 11.29 -13.10 2.64
C MET A 1 11.58 -11.70 3.15
N ARG A 2 12.19 -10.87 2.33
CA ARG A 2 12.57 -9.48 2.65
C ARG A 2 11.54 -8.55 2.01
N LEU A 3 11.03 -7.60 2.76
CA LEU A 3 10.01 -6.65 2.31
C LEU A 3 10.57 -5.23 2.37
N HIS A 4 10.39 -4.46 1.31
CA HIS A 4 10.64 -3.02 1.33
C HIS A 4 9.34 -2.25 1.37
N VAL A 5 9.26 -1.23 2.23
CA VAL A 5 8.11 -0.34 2.37
C VAL A 5 8.50 1.06 1.90
N THR A 6 7.83 1.56 0.87
CA THR A 6 7.93 2.94 0.41
C THR A 6 6.80 3.75 1.03
N TYR A 7 7.10 4.70 1.92
CA TYR A 7 6.12 5.67 2.37
C TYR A 7 6.12 6.85 1.40
N ALA A 8 5.13 6.87 0.54
CA ALA A 8 4.97 7.91 -0.48
C ALA A 8 4.14 9.11 0.01
N GLY A 9 3.30 8.93 1.03
CA GLY A 9 2.44 9.98 1.58
C GLY A 9 1.05 9.45 1.94
N GLY A 10 0.11 10.37 2.10
CA GLY A 10 -1.30 10.07 2.39
C GLY A 10 -1.67 10.09 3.87
N THR A 11 -2.96 10.06 4.12
CA THR A 11 -3.59 10.20 5.45
C THR A 11 -3.05 9.22 6.49
N ILE A 12 -2.60 8.05 6.06
CA ILE A 12 -2.10 6.99 6.95
C ILE A 12 -0.94 7.46 7.85
N GLY A 13 -0.05 8.31 7.31
CA GLY A 13 1.11 8.84 8.04
C GLY A 13 0.88 10.22 8.65
N MET A 14 -0.36 10.71 8.69
CA MET A 14 -0.70 12.01 9.24
C MET A 14 -1.04 11.92 10.74
N VAL A 15 -0.90 13.05 11.41
CA VAL A 15 -1.32 13.27 12.81
C VAL A 15 -2.11 14.56 12.91
N ASP A 16 -2.98 14.65 13.90
CA ASP A 16 -3.73 15.88 14.17
C ASP A 16 -2.81 17.03 14.60
N SER A 17 -3.10 18.23 14.11
CA SER A 17 -2.48 19.47 14.55
C SER A 17 -3.52 20.59 14.62
N PRO A 18 -3.21 21.74 15.26
CA PRO A 18 -4.13 22.89 15.30
C PRO A 18 -4.52 23.42 13.92
N GLU A 19 -3.68 23.21 12.92
CA GLU A 19 -3.91 23.64 11.53
C GLU A 19 -4.52 22.51 10.66
N GLY A 20 -4.87 21.36 11.23
CA GLY A 20 -5.38 20.19 10.53
C GLY A 20 -4.38 19.03 10.50
N LEU A 21 -4.61 18.08 9.63
CA LEU A 21 -3.74 16.91 9.48
C LEU A 21 -2.39 17.30 8.88
N ARG A 22 -1.28 16.78 9.47
CA ARG A 22 0.08 16.96 8.97
C ARG A 22 0.87 15.64 9.03
N PRO A 23 1.89 15.43 8.18
CA PRO A 23 2.79 14.29 8.32
C PRO A 23 3.46 14.28 9.69
N GLY A 24 3.57 13.10 10.30
CA GLY A 24 4.20 13.00 11.63
C GLY A 24 4.00 11.67 12.35
N ALA A 25 3.33 10.68 11.75
CA ALA A 25 3.21 9.36 12.35
C ALA A 25 4.56 8.62 12.37
N ASP A 26 4.87 7.96 13.48
CA ASP A 26 6.01 7.03 13.57
C ASP A 26 5.65 5.70 12.91
N LEU A 27 5.72 5.66 11.58
CA LEU A 27 5.46 4.45 10.81
C LEU A 27 6.46 3.33 11.12
N PRO A 28 7.79 3.57 11.19
CA PRO A 28 8.74 2.53 11.55
C PRO A 28 8.46 1.92 12.92
N GLY A 29 8.21 2.73 13.94
CA GLY A 29 7.86 2.26 15.27
C GLY A 29 6.55 1.48 15.29
N TRP A 30 5.55 1.92 14.54
CA TRP A 30 4.30 1.19 14.41
C TRP A 30 4.51 -0.18 13.74
N PHE A 31 5.25 -0.26 12.63
CA PHE A 31 5.57 -1.54 11.99
C PHE A 31 6.29 -2.47 12.96
N GLY A 32 7.28 -1.95 13.73
CA GLY A 32 7.97 -2.71 14.76
C GLY A 32 7.03 -3.31 15.80
N SER A 33 6.08 -2.51 16.31
CA SER A 33 5.12 -2.94 17.32
C SER A 33 4.10 -3.96 16.78
N GLN A 34 3.62 -3.78 15.55
CA GLN A 34 2.64 -4.69 14.95
C GLN A 34 3.22 -6.06 14.58
N LEU A 35 4.52 -6.13 14.37
CA LEU A 35 5.22 -7.33 13.91
C LEU A 35 6.13 -7.90 14.98
N GLU A 36 6.04 -7.43 16.22
CA GLU A 36 6.84 -7.94 17.35
C GLU A 36 6.64 -9.46 17.50
N GLY A 37 7.75 -10.19 17.56
CA GLY A 37 7.74 -11.64 17.65
C GLY A 37 7.42 -12.37 16.33
N ILE A 38 7.22 -11.65 15.23
CA ILE A 38 7.03 -12.23 13.91
C ILE A 38 8.36 -12.18 13.15
N GLU A 39 8.81 -13.29 12.57
CA GLU A 39 10.07 -13.39 11.81
C GLU A 39 10.18 -12.32 10.69
N LEU A 40 9.05 -11.93 10.11
CA LEU A 40 9.00 -10.89 9.08
C LEU A 40 9.54 -9.54 9.56
N ALA A 41 9.38 -9.19 10.83
CA ALA A 41 9.78 -7.89 11.37
C ALA A 41 11.27 -7.58 11.15
N SER A 42 12.13 -8.59 11.28
CA SER A 42 13.59 -8.45 11.07
C SER A 42 14.00 -8.27 9.61
N ASN A 43 13.06 -8.43 8.68
CA ASN A 43 13.29 -8.43 7.24
C ASN A 43 12.53 -7.31 6.51
N ILE A 44 12.09 -6.28 7.24
CA ILE A 44 11.44 -5.10 6.68
C ILE A 44 12.42 -3.94 6.66
N THR A 45 12.56 -3.32 5.50
CA THR A 45 13.21 -2.00 5.34
C THR A 45 12.15 -0.97 4.94
N MET A 46 12.39 0.31 5.24
CA MET A 46 11.47 1.39 4.89
C MET A 46 12.23 2.60 4.38
N SER A 47 11.72 3.20 3.32
CA SER A 47 12.08 4.53 2.85
C SER A 47 10.89 5.49 2.96
N THR A 48 11.19 6.76 3.08
CA THR A 48 10.22 7.85 3.05
C THR A 48 10.58 8.77 1.90
N LEU A 49 9.65 9.02 0.99
CA LEU A 49 9.90 9.97 -0.10
C LEU A 49 9.98 11.40 0.44
N ASP A 50 10.86 12.20 -0.13
CA ASP A 50 11.00 13.60 0.18
C ASP A 50 11.04 14.42 -1.12
N PRO A 51 10.04 15.27 -1.37
CA PRO A 51 8.85 15.50 -0.55
C PRO A 51 7.86 14.32 -0.55
N LEU A 52 7.01 14.25 0.50
CA LEU A 52 5.86 13.36 0.50
C LEU A 52 4.83 13.81 -0.55
N ILE A 53 4.20 12.86 -1.20
CA ILE A 53 3.20 13.08 -2.25
C ILE A 53 1.84 13.41 -1.61
N ASP A 54 1.28 14.56 -1.94
CA ASP A 54 -0.17 14.76 -1.81
C ASP A 54 -0.86 14.07 -2.99
N SER A 55 -1.61 13.00 -2.71
CA SER A 55 -2.24 12.22 -3.77
C SER A 55 -3.30 12.99 -4.56
N SER A 56 -3.85 14.08 -4.04
CA SER A 56 -4.79 14.94 -4.77
C SER A 56 -4.13 15.74 -5.89
N GLU A 57 -2.81 15.96 -5.79
CA GLU A 57 -2.00 16.71 -6.74
C GLU A 57 -0.94 15.84 -7.45
N ALA A 58 -1.00 14.52 -7.27
CA ALA A 58 0.01 13.62 -7.78
C ALA A 58 0.17 13.69 -9.31
N THR A 59 1.41 13.71 -9.75
CA THR A 59 1.86 13.85 -11.13
C THR A 59 2.58 12.59 -11.63
N PRO A 60 2.88 12.46 -12.92
CA PRO A 60 3.73 11.36 -13.42
C PRO A 60 5.13 11.32 -12.80
N GLU A 61 5.69 12.45 -12.41
CA GLU A 61 6.98 12.57 -11.73
C GLU A 61 6.95 11.92 -10.35
N ASP A 62 5.81 12.00 -9.66
CA ASP A 62 5.60 11.32 -8.37
C ASP A 62 5.55 9.79 -8.54
N TRP A 63 4.94 9.29 -9.62
CA TRP A 63 4.99 7.87 -9.96
C TRP A 63 6.43 7.43 -10.24
N GLN A 64 7.21 8.29 -10.94
CA GLN A 64 8.63 7.99 -11.19
C GLN A 64 9.42 7.89 -9.89
N ALA A 65 9.18 8.78 -8.92
CA ALA A 65 9.85 8.73 -7.61
C ALA A 65 9.56 7.40 -6.87
N ILE A 66 8.31 6.92 -6.90
CA ILE A 66 7.97 5.62 -6.33
C ILE A 66 8.67 4.47 -7.08
N ILE A 67 8.70 4.53 -8.42
CA ILE A 67 9.36 3.53 -9.25
C ILE A 67 10.86 3.49 -8.99
N ASP A 68 11.50 4.64 -8.86
CA ASP A 68 12.94 4.75 -8.60
C ASP A 68 13.30 4.17 -7.24
N ASP A 69 12.49 4.44 -6.19
CA ASP A 69 12.68 3.86 -4.87
C ASP A 69 12.55 2.33 -4.90
N ILE A 70 11.52 1.80 -5.56
CA ILE A 70 11.32 0.36 -5.73
C ILE A 70 12.50 -0.28 -6.48
N ASN A 71 12.95 0.34 -7.57
CA ASN A 71 14.08 -0.16 -8.36
C ASN A 71 15.40 -0.12 -7.58
N ALA A 72 15.64 0.91 -6.77
CA ALA A 72 16.82 1.02 -5.93
C ALA A 72 16.94 -0.14 -4.92
N HIS A 73 15.81 -0.70 -4.49
CA HIS A 73 15.76 -1.81 -3.53
C HIS A 73 15.45 -3.17 -4.19
N ALA A 74 15.42 -3.23 -5.53
CA ALA A 74 15.00 -4.42 -6.25
C ALA A 74 15.85 -5.67 -5.94
N ASP A 75 17.15 -5.53 -5.71
CA ASP A 75 18.03 -6.66 -5.39
C ASP A 75 17.97 -7.07 -3.91
N GLU A 76 17.48 -6.20 -3.04
CA GLU A 76 17.46 -6.40 -1.60
C GLU A 76 16.12 -6.90 -1.08
N ALA A 77 15.02 -6.64 -1.78
CA ALA A 77 13.68 -7.02 -1.39
C ALA A 77 13.07 -8.09 -2.30
N ASP A 78 12.26 -8.96 -1.73
CA ASP A 78 11.52 -10.01 -2.42
C ASP A 78 10.08 -9.57 -2.73
N ALA A 79 9.57 -8.54 -2.02
CA ALA A 79 8.25 -7.94 -2.19
C ALA A 79 8.26 -6.47 -1.75
N PHE A 80 7.28 -5.70 -2.22
CA PHE A 80 7.18 -4.27 -1.97
C PHE A 80 5.80 -3.89 -1.43
N LEU A 81 5.77 -2.94 -0.51
CA LEU A 81 4.57 -2.29 -0.02
C LEU A 81 4.70 -0.77 -0.24
N VAL A 82 3.70 -0.14 -0.83
CA VAL A 82 3.66 1.31 -1.01
C VAL A 82 2.52 1.90 -0.19
N LEU A 83 2.85 2.78 0.75
CA LEU A 83 1.86 3.56 1.50
C LEU A 83 1.58 4.86 0.75
N HIS A 84 0.33 5.05 0.33
CA HIS A 84 -0.07 6.08 -0.62
C HIS A 84 -1.39 6.74 -0.21
N GLY A 85 -1.58 8.00 -0.56
CA GLY A 85 -2.86 8.68 -0.40
C GLY A 85 -3.96 8.07 -1.28
N THR A 86 -5.21 8.09 -0.81
CA THR A 86 -6.30 7.35 -1.46
C THR A 86 -6.83 8.00 -2.73
N ASP A 87 -6.64 9.31 -2.95
CA ASP A 87 -7.31 10.02 -4.04
C ASP A 87 -6.88 9.55 -5.43
N THR A 88 -5.59 9.32 -5.61
CA THR A 88 -5.04 8.84 -6.89
C THR A 88 -4.36 7.48 -6.80
N MET A 89 -4.51 6.75 -5.70
CA MET A 89 -3.89 5.43 -5.51
C MET A 89 -4.19 4.46 -6.65
N ALA A 90 -5.42 4.47 -7.18
CA ALA A 90 -5.80 3.61 -8.31
C ALA A 90 -5.06 3.98 -9.59
N TYR A 91 -4.81 5.26 -9.85
CA TYR A 91 -4.03 5.74 -10.99
C TYR A 91 -2.56 5.38 -10.84
N SER A 92 -1.99 5.60 -9.66
CA SER A 92 -0.61 5.18 -9.33
C SER A 92 -0.45 3.67 -9.48
N ALA A 93 -1.38 2.87 -8.95
CA ALA A 93 -1.35 1.43 -9.11
C ALA A 93 -1.42 0.99 -10.58
N ALA A 94 -2.21 1.66 -11.41
CA ALA A 94 -2.26 1.40 -12.83
C ALA A 94 -0.94 1.75 -13.53
N ALA A 95 -0.38 2.93 -13.28
CA ALA A 95 0.90 3.38 -13.85
C ALA A 95 2.03 2.41 -13.48
N LEU A 96 2.17 2.07 -12.20
CA LEU A 96 3.17 1.13 -11.71
C LEU A 96 2.98 -0.28 -12.31
N SER A 97 1.74 -0.70 -12.58
CA SER A 97 1.47 -2.01 -13.20
C SER A 97 2.13 -2.17 -14.57
N TYR A 98 2.23 -1.09 -15.34
CA TYR A 98 2.90 -1.09 -16.64
C TYR A 98 4.41 -0.85 -16.50
N ALA A 99 4.81 0.10 -15.66
CA ALA A 99 6.23 0.43 -15.47
C ALA A 99 7.04 -0.71 -14.86
N LEU A 100 6.45 -1.48 -13.94
CA LEU A 100 7.10 -2.57 -13.21
C LEU A 100 6.73 -3.96 -13.75
N ALA A 101 6.16 -4.06 -14.94
CA ALA A 101 5.66 -5.32 -15.49
C ALA A 101 6.74 -6.43 -15.58
N SER A 102 7.99 -6.05 -15.83
CA SER A 102 9.12 -6.98 -15.96
C SER A 102 9.82 -7.31 -14.63
N MET A 103 9.45 -6.66 -13.52
CA MET A 103 10.14 -6.83 -12.24
C MET A 103 10.02 -8.24 -11.66
N GLY A 104 8.89 -8.91 -11.91
CA GLY A 104 8.63 -10.28 -11.42
C GLY A 104 8.38 -10.40 -9.91
N LYS A 105 8.36 -9.30 -9.18
CA LYS A 105 8.12 -9.25 -7.73
C LYS A 105 6.77 -8.59 -7.42
N PRO A 106 6.08 -9.02 -6.35
CA PRO A 106 4.82 -8.39 -5.96
C PRO A 106 5.04 -6.99 -5.39
N VAL A 107 4.21 -6.05 -5.81
CA VAL A 107 4.11 -4.68 -5.29
C VAL A 107 2.67 -4.45 -4.85
N VAL A 108 2.45 -4.13 -3.59
CA VAL A 108 1.10 -3.87 -3.05
C VAL A 108 0.99 -2.44 -2.60
N LEU A 109 0.07 -1.67 -3.19
CA LEU A 109 -0.27 -0.34 -2.72
C LEU A 109 -1.39 -0.44 -1.68
N THR A 110 -1.31 0.39 -0.65
CA THR A 110 -2.37 0.58 0.35
C THR A 110 -2.29 1.96 0.98
N GLY A 111 -3.27 2.28 1.79
CA GLY A 111 -3.40 3.52 2.55
C GLY A 111 -4.59 3.43 3.48
N SER A 112 -5.10 4.56 3.94
CA SER A 112 -6.27 4.59 4.81
C SER A 112 -7.12 5.83 4.64
N GLN A 113 -8.39 5.74 5.06
CA GLN A 113 -9.29 6.90 5.14
C GLN A 113 -9.00 7.73 6.39
N TYR A 114 -8.59 7.08 7.50
CA TYR A 114 -8.20 7.74 8.73
C TYR A 114 -6.70 7.58 9.02
N PRO A 115 -6.09 8.53 9.74
CA PRO A 115 -4.72 8.39 10.24
C PRO A 115 -4.54 7.14 11.11
N LEU A 116 -3.31 6.63 11.13
CA LEU A 116 -2.97 5.41 11.85
C LEU A 116 -3.29 5.46 13.35
N GLY A 117 -3.10 6.61 13.99
CA GLY A 117 -3.30 6.80 15.45
C GLY A 117 -4.75 7.02 15.88
N VAL A 118 -5.71 7.07 14.95
CA VAL A 118 -7.11 7.35 15.27
C VAL A 118 -7.84 6.07 15.67
N VAL A 119 -8.58 6.10 16.78
CA VAL A 119 -9.42 4.97 17.21
C VAL A 119 -10.48 4.68 16.14
N GLY A 120 -10.56 3.43 15.72
CA GLY A 120 -11.47 3.00 14.64
C GLY A 120 -10.91 3.24 13.23
N SER A 121 -9.63 3.61 13.10
CA SER A 121 -8.97 3.73 11.81
C SER A 121 -8.93 2.40 11.06
N ASP A 122 -9.08 2.49 9.74
CA ASP A 122 -8.91 1.39 8.79
C ASP A 122 -7.43 1.09 8.47
N ALA A 123 -6.51 1.94 8.93
CA ALA A 123 -5.08 1.86 8.57
C ALA A 123 -4.46 0.52 8.96
N SER A 124 -4.63 0.07 10.21
CA SER A 124 -4.03 -1.19 10.69
C SER A 124 -4.52 -2.40 9.89
N ALA A 125 -5.82 -2.48 9.60
CA ALA A 125 -6.40 -3.56 8.81
C ALA A 125 -5.90 -3.54 7.36
N ASN A 126 -5.78 -2.35 6.76
CA ASN A 126 -5.30 -2.20 5.39
C ASN A 126 -3.81 -2.56 5.28
N VAL A 127 -2.96 -2.06 6.19
CA VAL A 127 -1.52 -2.36 6.15
C VAL A 127 -1.24 -3.84 6.43
N THR A 128 -1.84 -4.42 7.46
CA THR A 128 -1.62 -5.84 7.78
C THR A 128 -2.15 -6.75 6.68
N GLY A 129 -3.28 -6.39 6.06
CA GLY A 129 -3.79 -7.09 4.89
C GLY A 129 -2.86 -6.98 3.68
N ALA A 130 -2.34 -5.80 3.39
CA ALA A 130 -1.40 -5.57 2.31
C ALA A 130 -0.07 -6.32 2.53
N LEU A 131 0.46 -6.32 3.75
CA LEU A 131 1.63 -7.12 4.13
C LEU A 131 1.40 -8.61 3.86
N ARG A 132 0.27 -9.14 4.34
CA ARG A 132 -0.09 -10.55 4.12
C ARG A 132 -0.24 -10.89 2.63
N ALA A 133 -0.79 -9.96 1.84
CA ALA A 133 -0.86 -10.11 0.39
C ALA A 133 0.54 -10.15 -0.23
N ALA A 134 1.40 -9.18 0.10
CA ALA A 134 2.74 -9.06 -0.47
C ALA A 134 3.61 -10.30 -0.26
N ILE A 135 3.53 -10.91 0.93
CA ILE A 135 4.31 -12.12 1.25
C ILE A 135 3.65 -13.43 0.78
N SER A 136 2.48 -13.36 0.15
CA SER A 136 1.78 -14.55 -0.32
C SER A 136 2.43 -15.11 -1.59
N ARG A 137 2.58 -16.43 -1.66
CA ARG A 137 3.01 -17.12 -2.89
C ARG A 137 2.07 -16.92 -4.09
N HIS A 138 0.87 -16.41 -3.86
CA HIS A 138 -0.12 -16.11 -4.90
C HIS A 138 -0.02 -14.67 -5.42
N ALA A 139 0.75 -13.81 -4.75
CA ALA A 139 0.91 -12.42 -5.14
C ALA A 139 1.73 -12.31 -6.44
N ARG A 140 1.29 -11.48 -7.37
CA ARG A 140 1.95 -11.24 -8.66
C ARG A 140 1.72 -9.81 -9.11
N GLY A 141 2.77 -9.19 -9.65
CA GLY A 141 2.69 -7.85 -10.23
C GLY A 141 2.26 -6.78 -9.23
N VAL A 142 1.70 -5.71 -9.75
CA VAL A 142 1.21 -4.58 -8.93
C VAL A 142 -0.24 -4.79 -8.56
N MET A 143 -0.53 -4.62 -7.27
CA MET A 143 -1.84 -4.85 -6.66
C MET A 143 -2.20 -3.69 -5.75
N LEU A 144 -3.48 -3.52 -5.48
CA LEU A 144 -4.00 -2.57 -4.50
C LEU A 144 -4.81 -3.34 -3.45
N PHE A 145 -4.42 -3.20 -2.18
CA PHE A 145 -5.19 -3.77 -1.07
C PHE A 145 -5.92 -2.67 -0.32
N PHE A 146 -7.23 -2.78 -0.19
CA PHE A 146 -8.05 -1.84 0.58
C PHE A 146 -9.39 -2.47 0.98
N GLY A 147 -9.86 -2.18 2.20
CA GLY A 147 -11.20 -2.59 2.64
C GLY A 147 -11.47 -4.08 2.50
N HIS A 148 -10.51 -4.93 2.87
CA HIS A 148 -10.59 -6.40 2.83
C HIS A 148 -10.54 -7.03 1.42
N LYS A 149 -10.15 -6.27 0.39
CA LYS A 149 -10.01 -6.77 -0.98
C LYS A 149 -8.60 -6.51 -1.51
N LEU A 150 -8.07 -7.49 -2.23
CA LEU A 150 -6.88 -7.35 -3.07
C LEU A 150 -7.33 -7.24 -4.52
N LEU A 151 -6.99 -6.14 -5.15
CA LEU A 151 -7.36 -5.81 -6.52
C LEU A 151 -6.13 -5.81 -7.42
N ALA A 152 -6.27 -6.18 -8.69
CA ALA A 152 -5.21 -5.94 -9.66
C ALA A 152 -5.02 -4.43 -9.85
N GLY A 153 -3.77 -3.95 -9.82
CA GLY A 153 -3.46 -2.53 -9.81
C GLY A 153 -4.02 -1.77 -11.00
N ASN A 154 -3.99 -2.36 -12.18
CA ASN A 154 -4.53 -1.77 -13.40
C ASN A 154 -6.05 -1.98 -13.60
N ARG A 155 -6.76 -2.51 -12.60
CA ARG A 155 -8.22 -2.74 -12.63
C ARG A 155 -8.95 -2.08 -11.49
N ALA A 156 -8.22 -1.49 -10.55
CA ALA A 156 -8.79 -0.83 -9.39
C ALA A 156 -9.31 0.56 -9.74
N THR A 157 -10.39 0.96 -9.07
CA THR A 157 -10.92 2.33 -9.10
C THR A 157 -11.44 2.72 -7.72
N LYS A 158 -11.32 4.02 -7.36
CA LYS A 158 -11.91 4.56 -6.14
C LYS A 158 -13.40 4.80 -6.38
N THR A 159 -14.24 4.15 -5.62
CA THR A 159 -15.72 4.23 -5.74
C THR A 159 -16.37 5.02 -4.62
N SER A 160 -15.62 5.32 -3.55
CA SER A 160 -16.10 6.15 -2.44
C SER A 160 -14.95 6.92 -1.82
N SER A 161 -15.19 8.21 -1.52
CA SER A 161 -14.24 9.09 -0.84
C SER A 161 -14.25 8.96 0.69
N TRP A 162 -15.23 8.24 1.26
CA TRP A 162 -15.41 8.15 2.71
C TRP A 162 -15.52 6.71 3.25
N ALA A 163 -15.96 5.75 2.43
CA ALA A 163 -16.18 4.39 2.88
C ALA A 163 -14.86 3.63 3.08
N PHE A 164 -14.77 2.78 4.11
CA PHE A 164 -13.63 1.88 4.31
C PHE A 164 -13.47 0.84 3.20
N ARG A 165 -14.54 0.59 2.43
CA ARG A 165 -14.51 -0.20 1.19
C ARG A 165 -14.49 0.73 -0.02
N GLY A 166 -13.53 1.65 -0.05
CA GLY A 166 -13.48 2.73 -1.03
C GLY A 166 -13.00 2.35 -2.43
N PHE A 167 -12.56 1.11 -2.65
CA PHE A 167 -12.00 0.67 -3.93
C PHE A 167 -12.66 -0.61 -4.43
N GLU A 168 -12.86 -0.69 -5.74
CA GLU A 168 -13.47 -1.82 -6.45
C GLU A 168 -12.73 -2.12 -7.77
N SER A 169 -13.00 -3.31 -8.32
CA SER A 169 -12.67 -3.68 -9.70
C SER A 169 -13.97 -3.97 -10.45
N PRO A 170 -14.60 -2.97 -11.08
CA PRO A 170 -15.95 -3.13 -11.64
C PRO A 170 -16.07 -4.21 -12.72
N SER A 171 -15.00 -4.41 -13.49
CA SER A 171 -15.01 -5.30 -14.66
C SER A 171 -14.44 -6.69 -14.42
N VAL A 172 -13.82 -6.94 -13.26
CA VAL A 172 -13.20 -8.22 -12.91
C VAL A 172 -13.35 -8.52 -11.43
N SER A 173 -13.33 -9.79 -11.06
CA SER A 173 -13.30 -10.18 -9.65
C SER A 173 -12.02 -9.68 -8.97
N PRO A 174 -12.07 -9.38 -7.66
CA PRO A 174 -10.85 -9.12 -6.90
C PRO A 174 -9.90 -10.33 -6.98
N MET A 175 -8.60 -10.09 -6.85
CA MET A 175 -7.61 -11.18 -6.79
C MET A 175 -7.76 -12.01 -5.52
N ALA A 176 -8.10 -11.36 -4.41
CA ALA A 176 -8.40 -12.04 -3.14
C ALA A 176 -9.34 -11.24 -2.25
N ARG A 177 -9.93 -11.93 -1.27
CA ARG A 177 -10.66 -11.33 -0.14
C ARG A 177 -10.12 -11.89 1.16
N THR A 178 -10.05 -11.04 2.19
CA THR A 178 -9.67 -11.48 3.53
C THR A 178 -10.72 -12.42 4.11
N GLY A 179 -10.27 -13.32 4.95
CA GLY A 179 -11.09 -14.31 5.63
C GLY A 179 -10.21 -15.33 6.34
N ALA A 180 -10.80 -16.34 6.95
CA ALA A 180 -10.11 -17.42 7.58
C ALA A 180 -10.54 -18.76 6.96
N PRO A 181 -9.82 -19.25 5.92
CA PRO A 181 -8.66 -18.66 5.23
C PRO A 181 -9.05 -17.56 4.22
N TRP A 182 -8.04 -16.84 3.70
CA TRP A 182 -8.23 -15.95 2.57
C TRP A 182 -8.73 -16.70 1.34
N ARG A 183 -9.62 -16.07 0.58
CA ARG A 183 -10.09 -16.60 -0.70
C ARG A 183 -9.37 -15.90 -1.84
N TRP A 184 -8.64 -16.68 -2.64
CA TRP A 184 -7.99 -16.23 -3.87
C TRP A 184 -8.86 -16.61 -5.07
N TYR A 185 -9.00 -15.69 -6.03
CA TYR A 185 -9.83 -15.83 -7.22
C TYR A 185 -8.93 -15.76 -8.45
N GLY A 186 -8.77 -16.87 -9.14
CA GLY A 186 -7.95 -16.96 -10.34
C GLY A 186 -6.45 -16.91 -10.04
N ALA A 187 -5.74 -17.87 -10.55
CA ALA A 187 -4.31 -17.84 -10.80
C ALA A 187 -4.14 -17.85 -12.31
#